data_1108a95b34b791a31a89a9ca55c9236d
#
_entry.id   1108a95b34b791a31a89a9ca55c9236d
#
_cell.length_a   1.000
_cell.length_b   1.000
_cell.length_c   1.000
_cell.angle_alpha   90.00
_cell.angle_beta   90.00
_cell.angle_gamma   90.00
#
_symmetry.space_group_name_H-M   'P 1'
#
loop_
_entity.id
_entity.type
_entity.pdbx_description
1 polymer ?
#
loop_
_entity_poly.entity_id
_entity_poly.type
_entity_poly.pdbx_seq_one_letter_code
_entity_poly.pdbx_strand_id
1 'polypeptide(L)'
;MTLEETISAIRPGDPAARDAARRWWDRLAKPLGSLGQLEDAITKIAALTGDPDVRLDKRMLFVACADNGVVCQGVSQSDESVTRAVTRALGQGTSTVNYLAAQAGCTVIPVDIGVKDLDFTDGVLPRKCKNGTDDCSVGPAMTRVECTQAIETGIALALEAKAQGVDILLTGEMGIGNTTTACAVASVLLDRDPAALVGRGSGLSNAAFLKKIQVLHKAVAKNHPDPADPVGVLASVGGLDIAALCGLCLGGAFVRLPVLLDGFIADAAALCAVRLCPAAGDALLASHVSAEPGAKAILEGLGLSAPLCAGLRLGEGSGAVMALPLLDMALAVYHSGHTFGALGIDAYTPQH
;
A
#
# COMPACT_ATOMS: atom_id res chain seq x y z
N MET A 1 3.57 10.56 17.97
CA MET A 1 3.14 11.60 17.01
C MET A 1 1.71 11.30 16.64
N THR A 2 0.84 12.27 16.73
CA THR A 2 -0.58 12.11 16.39
C THR A 2 -0.81 12.18 14.87
N LEU A 3 -1.97 11.70 14.44
CA LEU A 3 -2.39 11.80 13.03
C LEU A 3 -2.40 13.27 12.55
N GLU A 4 -2.94 14.19 13.34
CA GLU A 4 -3.04 15.61 13.01
C GLU A 4 -1.67 16.28 12.90
N GLU A 5 -0.76 16.00 13.84
CA GLU A 5 0.63 16.48 13.79
C GLU A 5 1.32 15.99 12.51
N THR A 6 1.13 14.72 12.16
CA THR A 6 1.72 14.12 10.97
C THR A 6 1.22 14.79 9.69
N ILE A 7 -0.10 14.89 9.52
CA ILE A 7 -0.73 15.52 8.33
C ILE A 7 -0.25 16.96 8.16
N SER A 8 -0.22 17.73 9.25
CA SER A 8 0.18 19.14 9.21
C SER A 8 1.67 19.34 8.84
N ALA A 9 2.50 18.33 9.06
CA ALA A 9 3.94 18.38 8.84
C ALA A 9 4.39 17.81 7.47
N ILE A 10 3.54 17.01 6.79
CA ILE A 10 3.85 16.50 5.44
C ILE A 10 4.02 17.67 4.46
N ARG A 11 5.05 17.62 3.65
CA ARG A 11 5.37 18.63 2.63
C ARG A 11 5.51 17.95 1.26
N PRO A 12 5.16 18.63 0.16
CA PRO A 12 5.42 18.16 -1.19
C PRO A 12 6.88 17.83 -1.45
N GLY A 13 7.13 17.04 -2.47
CA GLY A 13 8.48 16.71 -2.93
C GLY A 13 9.23 17.94 -3.44
N ASP A 14 10.56 17.87 -3.39
CA ASP A 14 11.46 18.93 -3.83
C ASP A 14 11.50 19.01 -5.38
N PRO A 15 11.04 20.12 -6.00
CA PRO A 15 11.06 20.27 -7.45
C PRO A 15 12.50 20.35 -8.00
N ALA A 16 13.47 20.89 -7.25
CA ALA A 16 14.85 21.01 -7.71
C ALA A 16 15.52 19.63 -7.82
N ALA A 17 15.30 18.74 -6.84
CA ALA A 17 15.77 17.36 -6.90
C ALA A 17 15.09 16.56 -8.02
N ARG A 18 13.76 16.76 -8.23
CA ARG A 18 13.02 16.21 -9.36
C ARG A 18 13.65 16.57 -10.70
N ASP A 19 13.90 17.88 -10.90
CA ASP A 19 14.47 18.38 -12.14
C ASP A 19 15.92 17.91 -12.34
N ALA A 20 16.70 17.80 -11.25
CA ALA A 20 18.06 17.26 -11.31
C ALA A 20 18.05 15.78 -11.75
N ALA A 21 17.17 14.95 -11.17
CA ALA A 21 17.03 13.55 -11.55
C ALA A 21 16.57 13.39 -13.01
N ARG A 22 15.62 14.22 -13.47
CA ARG A 22 15.15 14.20 -14.86
C ARG A 22 16.26 14.60 -15.83
N ARG A 23 16.99 15.70 -15.56
CA ARG A 23 18.15 16.07 -16.36
C ARG A 23 19.24 15.00 -16.37
N TRP A 24 19.40 14.24 -15.29
CA TRP A 24 20.36 13.14 -15.26
C TRP A 24 19.92 12.00 -16.18
N TRP A 25 18.64 11.59 -16.14
CA TRP A 25 18.08 10.62 -17.08
C TRP A 25 18.30 11.02 -18.53
N ASP A 26 18.09 12.29 -18.87
CA ASP A 26 18.23 12.82 -20.24
C ASP A 26 19.69 12.84 -20.72
N ARG A 27 20.66 12.80 -19.81
CA ARG A 27 22.08 12.69 -20.15
C ARG A 27 22.55 11.27 -20.46
N LEU A 28 21.83 10.26 -19.98
CA LEU A 28 22.16 8.86 -20.23
C LEU A 28 21.93 8.50 -21.70
N ALA A 29 22.86 7.70 -22.27
CA ALA A 29 22.87 7.35 -23.69
C ALA A 29 21.76 6.34 -24.04
N LYS A 30 20.51 6.79 -24.01
CA LYS A 30 19.30 6.07 -24.33
C LYS A 30 18.25 7.05 -24.89
N PRO A 31 17.22 6.58 -25.60
CA PRO A 31 16.12 7.45 -25.99
C PRO A 31 15.45 8.09 -24.75
N LEU A 32 15.04 9.35 -24.87
CA LEU A 32 14.41 10.10 -23.79
C LEU A 32 13.16 9.37 -23.29
N GLY A 33 13.01 9.22 -21.99
CA GLY A 33 11.86 8.58 -21.36
C GLY A 33 11.68 7.08 -21.70
N SER A 34 12.69 6.40 -22.25
CA SER A 34 12.54 5.04 -22.81
C SER A 34 12.31 3.93 -21.77
N LEU A 35 12.57 4.16 -20.50
CA LEU A 35 12.22 3.25 -19.41
C LEU A 35 10.86 3.59 -18.77
N GLY A 36 10.17 4.62 -19.28
CA GLY A 36 8.79 4.96 -18.91
C GLY A 36 8.60 5.12 -17.41
N GLN A 37 7.64 4.41 -16.84
CA GLN A 37 7.26 4.49 -15.43
C GLN A 37 8.43 4.26 -14.45
N LEU A 38 9.48 3.55 -14.85
CA LEU A 38 10.63 3.31 -13.98
C LEU A 38 11.49 4.58 -13.84
N GLU A 39 11.63 5.39 -14.90
CA GLU A 39 12.27 6.71 -14.81
C GLU A 39 11.44 7.66 -13.93
N ASP A 40 10.12 7.64 -14.10
CA ASP A 40 9.20 8.45 -13.31
C ASP A 40 9.27 8.07 -11.82
N ALA A 41 9.36 6.76 -11.50
CA ALA A 41 9.49 6.27 -10.13
C ALA A 41 10.78 6.79 -9.46
N ILE A 42 11.94 6.64 -10.10
CA ILE A 42 13.23 7.13 -9.56
C ILE A 42 13.22 8.65 -9.43
N THR A 43 12.65 9.35 -10.42
CA THR A 43 12.51 10.82 -10.38
C THR A 43 11.60 11.27 -9.23
N LYS A 44 10.52 10.54 -8.96
CA LYS A 44 9.60 10.79 -7.85
C LYS A 44 10.28 10.56 -6.50
N ILE A 45 11.07 9.48 -6.38
CA ILE A 45 11.85 9.20 -5.17
C ILE A 45 12.88 10.32 -4.92
N ALA A 46 13.59 10.76 -5.95
CA ALA A 46 14.50 11.89 -5.83
C ALA A 46 13.82 13.16 -5.32
N ALA A 47 12.63 13.47 -5.86
CA ALA A 47 11.84 14.60 -5.38
C ALA A 47 11.40 14.43 -3.91
N LEU A 48 10.94 13.22 -3.53
CA LEU A 48 10.53 12.94 -2.16
C LEU A 48 11.68 13.11 -1.16
N THR A 49 12.83 12.50 -1.47
CA THR A 49 13.99 12.51 -0.57
C THR A 49 14.73 13.86 -0.56
N GLY A 50 14.57 14.66 -1.62
CA GLY A 50 15.35 15.87 -1.86
C GLY A 50 16.78 15.58 -2.35
N ASP A 51 17.06 14.34 -2.76
CA ASP A 51 18.37 13.88 -3.20
C ASP A 51 18.25 13.15 -4.56
N PRO A 52 18.93 13.63 -5.63
CA PRO A 52 18.96 12.94 -6.91
C PRO A 52 19.80 11.65 -6.91
N ASP A 53 20.68 11.40 -5.91
CA ASP A 53 21.40 10.12 -5.75
C ASP A 53 20.53 9.10 -5.04
N VAL A 54 19.53 8.58 -5.76
CA VAL A 54 18.54 7.64 -5.22
C VAL A 54 19.17 6.30 -4.88
N ARG A 55 18.95 5.81 -3.65
CA ARG A 55 19.35 4.48 -3.18
C ARG A 55 18.17 3.78 -2.54
N LEU A 56 18.08 2.45 -2.74
CA LEU A 56 17.01 1.59 -2.22
C LEU A 56 17.60 0.28 -1.66
N ASP A 57 18.71 0.36 -0.95
CA ASP A 57 19.49 -0.81 -0.50
C ASP A 57 18.78 -1.52 0.66
N LYS A 58 18.26 -0.75 1.63
CA LYS A 58 17.58 -1.29 2.80
C LYS A 58 16.06 -1.22 2.65
N ARG A 59 15.44 -2.36 2.47
CA ARG A 59 14.03 -2.55 2.11
C ARG A 59 13.26 -3.20 3.24
N MET A 60 12.09 -2.68 3.57
CA MET A 60 11.27 -3.21 4.65
C MET A 60 9.81 -3.29 4.24
N LEU A 61 9.26 -4.50 4.30
CA LEU A 61 7.86 -4.80 4.10
C LEU A 61 7.16 -4.94 5.45
N PHE A 62 6.18 -4.08 5.72
CA PHE A 62 5.27 -4.27 6.84
C PHE A 62 4.00 -4.97 6.37
N VAL A 63 3.69 -6.11 6.98
CA VAL A 63 2.44 -6.85 6.71
C VAL A 63 1.47 -6.61 7.86
N ALA A 64 0.48 -5.75 7.66
CA ALA A 64 -0.55 -5.44 8.64
C ALA A 64 -1.53 -6.62 8.76
N CYS A 65 -1.57 -7.28 9.91
CA CYS A 65 -2.39 -8.47 10.15
C CYS A 65 -3.57 -8.12 11.06
N ALA A 66 -4.80 -8.36 10.58
CA ALA A 66 -6.02 -8.12 11.37
C ALA A 66 -7.21 -8.93 10.86
N ASP A 67 -8.10 -9.32 11.76
CA ASP A 67 -9.36 -9.95 11.41
C ASP A 67 -10.45 -8.93 11.09
N ASN A 68 -11.26 -9.23 10.09
CA ASN A 68 -12.39 -8.43 9.64
C ASN A 68 -13.71 -9.09 10.00
N GLY A 69 -14.50 -8.49 10.89
CA GLY A 69 -15.74 -9.06 11.44
C GLY A 69 -16.81 -9.38 10.39
N VAL A 70 -16.77 -8.72 9.23
CA VAL A 70 -17.67 -8.97 8.10
C VAL A 70 -17.58 -10.41 7.56
N VAL A 71 -16.53 -11.17 7.89
CA VAL A 71 -16.34 -12.58 7.52
C VAL A 71 -17.52 -13.44 8.01
N CYS A 72 -18.12 -13.12 9.15
CA CYS A 72 -19.31 -13.84 9.68
C CYS A 72 -20.50 -13.83 8.70
N GLN A 73 -20.51 -12.90 7.74
CA GLN A 73 -21.51 -12.83 6.68
C GLN A 73 -21.26 -13.82 5.52
N GLY A 74 -20.21 -14.64 5.57
CA GLY A 74 -19.88 -15.61 4.52
C GLY A 74 -19.40 -14.94 3.21
N VAL A 75 -18.66 -13.86 3.32
CA VAL A 75 -18.07 -13.10 2.20
C VAL A 75 -16.69 -13.63 1.78
N SER A 76 -16.22 -14.70 2.42
CA SER A 76 -14.97 -15.40 2.11
C SER A 76 -15.17 -16.91 2.15
N GLN A 77 -14.32 -17.68 1.46
CA GLN A 77 -14.28 -19.14 1.57
C GLN A 77 -13.61 -19.62 2.87
N SER A 78 -12.75 -18.77 3.44
CA SER A 78 -12.01 -19.06 4.65
C SER A 78 -12.57 -18.25 5.82
N ASP A 79 -12.35 -18.74 7.02
CA ASP A 79 -12.65 -18.05 8.26
C ASP A 79 -11.39 -17.37 8.87
N GLU A 80 -11.57 -16.75 10.01
CA GLU A 80 -10.51 -16.02 10.73
C GLU A 80 -9.34 -16.89 11.21
N SER A 81 -9.49 -18.22 11.27
CA SER A 81 -8.40 -19.13 11.64
C SER A 81 -7.23 -19.06 10.63
N VAL A 82 -7.52 -18.75 9.36
CA VAL A 82 -6.52 -18.57 8.31
C VAL A 82 -5.71 -17.31 8.53
N THR A 83 -6.32 -16.20 8.94
CA THR A 83 -5.58 -14.96 9.30
C THR A 83 -4.53 -15.27 10.36
N ARG A 84 -4.92 -15.95 11.43
CA ARG A 84 -4.02 -16.32 12.53
C ARG A 84 -2.91 -17.28 12.08
N ALA A 85 -3.26 -18.29 11.27
CA ALA A 85 -2.30 -19.27 10.78
C ALA A 85 -1.22 -18.62 9.89
N VAL A 86 -1.66 -17.76 8.94
CA VAL A 86 -0.72 -17.08 8.02
C VAL A 86 0.09 -16.02 8.76
N THR A 87 -0.48 -15.31 9.74
CA THR A 87 0.28 -14.37 10.58
C THR A 87 1.42 -15.07 11.32
N ARG A 88 1.19 -16.28 11.85
CA ARG A 88 2.24 -17.11 12.46
C ARG A 88 3.29 -17.54 11.42
N ALA A 89 2.87 -17.97 10.24
CA ALA A 89 3.77 -18.36 9.16
C ALA A 89 4.66 -17.20 8.68
N LEU A 90 4.09 -15.98 8.62
CA LEU A 90 4.84 -14.74 8.33
C LEU A 90 5.95 -14.51 9.37
N GLY A 91 5.63 -14.63 10.66
CA GLY A 91 6.60 -14.49 11.75
C GLY A 91 7.69 -15.58 11.74
N GLN A 92 7.34 -16.79 11.34
CA GLN A 92 8.26 -17.91 11.19
C GLN A 92 9.12 -17.87 9.91
N GLY A 93 8.86 -16.91 9.01
CA GLY A 93 9.57 -16.81 7.73
C GLY A 93 9.15 -17.87 6.70
N THR A 94 7.95 -18.44 6.82
CA THR A 94 7.47 -19.58 5.99
C THR A 94 6.24 -19.26 5.13
N SER A 95 5.76 -18.00 5.12
CA SER A 95 4.69 -17.60 4.19
C SER A 95 5.24 -17.39 2.77
N THR A 96 4.33 -17.28 1.80
CA THR A 96 4.73 -17.11 0.39
C THR A 96 5.58 -15.87 0.19
N VAL A 97 5.22 -14.74 0.81
CA VAL A 97 5.99 -13.49 0.64
C VAL A 97 7.39 -13.57 1.25
N ASN A 98 7.61 -14.37 2.30
CA ASN A 98 8.95 -14.52 2.88
C ASN A 98 9.95 -15.11 1.85
N TYR A 99 9.51 -16.10 1.04
CA TYR A 99 10.35 -16.66 -0.03
C TYR A 99 10.64 -15.64 -1.14
N LEU A 100 9.64 -14.84 -1.52
CA LEU A 100 9.81 -13.77 -2.51
C LEU A 100 10.74 -12.67 -1.98
N ALA A 101 10.54 -12.24 -0.74
CA ALA A 101 11.31 -11.20 -0.10
C ALA A 101 12.80 -11.58 0.08
N ALA A 102 13.08 -12.85 0.36
CA ALA A 102 14.44 -13.35 0.43
C ALA A 102 15.19 -13.20 -0.91
N GLN A 103 14.50 -13.38 -2.04
CA GLN A 103 15.10 -13.18 -3.37
C GLN A 103 15.31 -11.70 -3.70
N ALA A 104 14.48 -10.80 -3.17
CA ALA A 104 14.53 -9.38 -3.41
C ALA A 104 15.32 -8.60 -2.34
N GLY A 105 15.97 -9.27 -1.40
CA GLY A 105 16.72 -8.62 -0.31
C GLY A 105 15.85 -7.72 0.57
N CYS A 106 14.58 -8.11 0.80
CA CYS A 106 13.61 -7.33 1.56
C CYS A 106 13.30 -8.00 2.91
N THR A 107 13.35 -7.23 3.99
CA THR A 107 12.97 -7.69 5.34
C THR A 107 11.46 -7.67 5.48
N VAL A 108 10.86 -8.77 5.93
CA VAL A 108 9.41 -8.89 6.19
C VAL A 108 9.15 -8.74 7.69
N ILE A 109 8.29 -7.80 8.04
CA ILE A 109 7.85 -7.52 9.42
C ILE A 109 6.33 -7.68 9.50
N PRO A 110 5.81 -8.85 9.89
CA PRO A 110 4.39 -8.98 10.18
C PRO A 110 4.04 -8.23 11.47
N VAL A 111 2.92 -7.51 11.44
CA VAL A 111 2.47 -6.67 12.54
C VAL A 111 1.06 -7.08 12.95
N ASP A 112 0.89 -7.57 14.16
CA ASP A 112 -0.44 -7.84 14.71
C ASP A 112 -1.12 -6.52 15.10
N ILE A 113 -2.02 -6.04 14.23
CA ILE A 113 -2.86 -4.86 14.48
C ILE A 113 -4.19 -5.27 15.10
N GLY A 114 -4.64 -6.50 14.84
CA GLY A 114 -5.94 -6.94 15.32
C GLY A 114 -6.31 -8.38 14.98
N VAL A 115 -5.37 -9.31 15.08
CA VAL A 115 -5.65 -10.74 14.86
C VAL A 115 -6.30 -11.32 16.12
N LYS A 116 -7.49 -11.90 15.99
CA LYS A 116 -8.21 -12.53 17.12
C LYS A 116 -7.43 -13.72 17.66
N ASP A 117 -7.42 -13.83 18.97
CA ASP A 117 -6.86 -14.97 19.70
C ASP A 117 -5.43 -15.33 19.28
N LEU A 118 -4.67 -14.33 18.80
CA LEU A 118 -3.25 -14.49 18.57
C LEU A 118 -2.49 -14.17 19.86
N ASP A 119 -1.93 -15.22 20.46
CA ASP A 119 -0.96 -15.08 21.53
C ASP A 119 0.36 -14.53 20.99
N PHE A 120 1.26 -14.13 21.91
CA PHE A 120 2.62 -13.74 21.55
C PHE A 120 3.22 -14.77 20.59
N THR A 121 3.71 -14.29 19.45
CA THR A 121 4.30 -15.13 18.40
C THR A 121 5.64 -14.53 18.01
N ASP A 122 6.71 -15.31 18.11
CA ASP A 122 8.04 -14.89 17.69
C ASP A 122 8.03 -14.43 16.23
N GLY A 123 8.73 -13.34 15.96
CA GLY A 123 8.80 -12.74 14.63
C GLY A 123 7.58 -11.90 14.21
N VAL A 124 6.52 -11.83 15.03
CA VAL A 124 5.36 -10.95 14.81
C VAL A 124 5.44 -9.75 15.76
N LEU A 125 5.42 -8.54 15.21
CA LEU A 125 5.47 -7.31 15.99
C LEU A 125 4.11 -7.04 16.66
N PRO A 126 4.02 -7.04 18.01
CA PRO A 126 2.75 -6.84 18.72
C PRO A 126 2.39 -5.35 18.74
N ARG A 127 1.34 -4.98 17.99
CA ARG A 127 0.79 -3.62 17.92
C ARG A 127 -0.75 -3.64 17.91
N LYS A 128 -1.35 -4.61 18.59
CA LYS A 128 -2.79 -4.85 18.58
C LYS A 128 -3.57 -3.64 19.11
N CYS A 129 -4.45 -3.09 18.27
CA CYS A 129 -5.37 -2.00 18.60
C CYS A 129 -6.71 -2.51 19.12
N LYS A 130 -7.21 -3.62 18.54
CA LYS A 130 -8.47 -4.27 18.90
C LYS A 130 -8.37 -5.75 18.54
N ASN A 131 -9.22 -6.57 19.10
CA ASN A 131 -9.29 -8.01 18.79
C ASN A 131 -10.23 -8.27 17.58
N GLY A 132 -9.79 -7.86 16.39
CA GLY A 132 -10.58 -7.85 15.16
C GLY A 132 -11.59 -6.70 15.09
N THR A 133 -12.11 -6.41 13.89
CA THR A 133 -13.21 -5.45 13.74
C THR A 133 -14.57 -6.12 14.03
N ASP A 134 -15.59 -5.28 14.23
CA ASP A 134 -16.99 -5.70 14.25
C ASP A 134 -17.50 -5.88 12.81
N ASP A 135 -18.72 -6.44 12.66
CA ASP A 135 -19.37 -6.63 11.37
C ASP A 135 -19.91 -5.30 10.83
N CYS A 136 -19.23 -4.72 9.83
CA CYS A 136 -19.63 -3.45 9.22
C CYS A 136 -21.02 -3.48 8.55
N SER A 137 -21.60 -4.65 8.29
CA SER A 137 -22.96 -4.75 7.75
C SER A 137 -24.05 -4.55 8.79
N VAL A 138 -23.69 -4.51 10.08
CA VAL A 138 -24.62 -4.36 11.20
C VAL A 138 -24.46 -3.02 11.91
N GLY A 139 -23.24 -2.51 11.96
CA GLY A 139 -22.84 -1.24 12.56
C GLY A 139 -21.43 -0.84 12.14
N PRO A 140 -20.79 0.16 12.75
CA PRO A 140 -19.42 0.51 12.44
C PRO A 140 -18.45 -0.64 12.68
N ALA A 141 -17.44 -0.80 11.82
CA ALA A 141 -16.39 -1.83 11.95
C ALA A 141 -15.54 -1.63 13.22
N MET A 142 -15.31 -0.39 13.58
CA MET A 142 -14.55 0.00 14.77
C MET A 142 -14.95 1.40 15.22
N THR A 143 -14.58 1.78 16.43
CA THR A 143 -14.71 3.16 16.88
C THR A 143 -13.69 4.06 16.17
N ARG A 144 -13.98 5.37 16.10
CA ARG A 144 -13.02 6.34 15.55
C ARG A 144 -11.70 6.35 16.31
N VAL A 145 -11.74 6.12 17.62
CA VAL A 145 -10.53 6.04 18.47
C VAL A 145 -9.66 4.85 18.08
N GLU A 146 -10.25 3.65 17.93
CA GLU A 146 -9.55 2.44 17.49
C GLU A 146 -8.96 2.62 16.08
N CYS A 147 -9.72 3.24 15.16
CA CYS A 147 -9.25 3.56 13.81
C CYS A 147 -8.05 4.51 13.84
N THR A 148 -8.14 5.60 14.60
CA THR A 148 -7.04 6.57 14.75
C THR A 148 -5.80 5.91 15.36
N GLN A 149 -5.98 5.05 16.36
CA GLN A 149 -4.87 4.30 16.97
C GLN A 149 -4.18 3.37 15.95
N ALA A 150 -4.94 2.71 15.08
CA ALA A 150 -4.38 1.87 14.01
C ALA A 150 -3.60 2.71 12.99
N ILE A 151 -4.12 3.88 12.58
CA ILE A 151 -3.41 4.83 11.71
C ILE A 151 -2.12 5.31 12.37
N GLU A 152 -2.17 5.74 13.63
CA GLU A 152 -1.00 6.21 14.37
C GLU A 152 0.05 5.10 14.58
N THR A 153 -0.39 3.85 14.69
CA THR A 153 0.51 2.69 14.68
C THR A 153 1.27 2.59 13.35
N GLY A 154 0.59 2.73 12.22
CA GLY A 154 1.24 2.75 10.91
C GLY A 154 2.24 3.90 10.74
N ILE A 155 1.91 5.09 11.25
CA ILE A 155 2.83 6.24 11.28
C ILE A 155 4.08 5.90 12.12
N ALA A 156 3.89 5.31 13.29
CA ALA A 156 5.00 4.92 14.17
C ALA A 156 5.94 3.91 13.51
N LEU A 157 5.41 2.94 12.76
CA LEU A 157 6.21 1.98 12.00
C LEU A 157 7.10 2.65 10.96
N ALA A 158 6.61 3.67 10.25
CA ALA A 158 7.42 4.43 9.30
C ALA A 158 8.54 5.21 9.99
N LEU A 159 8.27 5.81 11.16
CA LEU A 159 9.27 6.50 11.99
C LEU A 159 10.35 5.52 12.48
N GLU A 160 9.95 4.35 12.97
CA GLU A 160 10.85 3.29 13.43
C GLU A 160 11.75 2.80 12.27
N ALA A 161 11.18 2.60 11.08
CA ALA A 161 11.92 2.22 9.88
C ALA A 161 12.95 3.28 9.47
N LYS A 162 12.56 4.56 9.46
CA LYS A 162 13.49 5.67 9.18
C LYS A 162 14.65 5.72 10.16
N ALA A 163 14.38 5.55 11.44
CA ALA A 163 15.42 5.51 12.47
C ALA A 163 16.39 4.33 12.30
N GLN A 164 15.95 3.25 11.67
CA GLN A 164 16.77 2.11 11.31
C GLN A 164 17.54 2.29 10.00
N GLY A 165 17.39 3.41 9.29
CA GLY A 165 18.05 3.68 8.03
C GLY A 165 17.45 2.90 6.86
N VAL A 166 16.15 2.61 6.88
CA VAL A 166 15.43 2.02 5.74
C VAL A 166 15.35 3.04 4.61
N ASP A 167 15.49 2.59 3.37
CA ASP A 167 15.44 3.44 2.17
C ASP A 167 14.07 3.40 1.49
N ILE A 168 13.35 2.28 1.59
CA ILE A 168 12.03 2.09 0.99
C ILE A 168 11.15 1.21 1.87
N LEU A 169 9.91 1.66 2.05
CA LEU A 169 8.84 0.89 2.71
C LEU A 169 8.01 0.16 1.66
N LEU A 170 7.57 -1.04 2.00
CA LEU A 170 6.60 -1.80 1.23
C LEU A 170 5.36 -2.05 2.09
N THR A 171 4.19 -2.03 1.47
CA THR A 171 2.93 -2.38 2.11
C THR A 171 2.58 -3.84 1.87
N GLY A 172 2.10 -4.52 2.90
CA GLY A 172 1.50 -5.84 2.82
C GLY A 172 0.37 -5.95 3.83
N GLU A 173 -0.50 -6.92 3.65
CA GLU A 173 -1.62 -7.14 4.54
C GLU A 173 -1.93 -8.64 4.67
N MET A 174 -2.55 -9.00 5.77
CA MET A 174 -3.14 -10.32 6.00
C MET A 174 -4.39 -10.19 6.84
N GLY A 175 -5.55 -10.41 6.22
CA GLY A 175 -6.84 -10.32 6.88
C GLY A 175 -7.96 -10.93 6.06
N ILE A 176 -8.43 -12.13 6.44
CA ILE A 176 -9.56 -12.72 5.73
C ILE A 176 -10.76 -11.76 5.78
N GLY A 177 -11.36 -11.49 4.61
CA GLY A 177 -12.48 -10.55 4.46
C GLY A 177 -12.07 -9.12 4.07
N ASN A 178 -10.79 -8.75 4.11
CA ASN A 178 -10.34 -7.39 3.84
C ASN A 178 -10.55 -6.92 2.40
N THR A 179 -10.66 -7.80 1.42
CA THR A 179 -11.12 -7.43 0.06
C THR A 179 -12.54 -6.86 0.07
N THR A 180 -13.38 -7.24 1.05
CA THR A 180 -14.72 -6.69 1.23
C THR A 180 -14.63 -5.29 1.83
N THR A 181 -13.89 -5.12 2.92
CA THR A 181 -13.75 -3.82 3.59
C THR A 181 -12.99 -2.82 2.71
N ALA A 182 -11.95 -3.24 1.98
CA ALA A 182 -11.26 -2.39 1.00
C ALA A 182 -12.19 -1.93 -0.14
N CYS A 183 -13.04 -2.84 -0.63
CA CYS A 183 -14.05 -2.50 -1.64
C CYS A 183 -15.07 -1.49 -1.10
N ALA A 184 -15.54 -1.65 0.14
CA ALA A 184 -16.45 -0.69 0.77
C ALA A 184 -15.80 0.70 0.92
N VAL A 185 -14.57 0.77 1.43
CA VAL A 185 -13.80 2.02 1.54
C VAL A 185 -13.62 2.68 0.18
N ALA A 186 -13.15 1.93 -0.82
CA ALA A 186 -12.92 2.45 -2.16
C ALA A 186 -14.22 2.94 -2.82
N SER A 187 -15.34 2.23 -2.63
CA SER A 187 -16.64 2.62 -3.20
C SER A 187 -17.12 3.96 -2.68
N VAL A 188 -16.94 4.22 -1.39
CA VAL A 188 -17.31 5.50 -0.76
C VAL A 188 -16.38 6.64 -1.24
N LEU A 189 -15.06 6.42 -1.18
CA LEU A 189 -14.09 7.48 -1.51
C LEU A 189 -14.05 7.82 -3.01
N LEU A 190 -14.45 6.90 -3.88
CA LEU A 190 -14.50 7.11 -5.34
C LEU A 190 -15.91 7.45 -5.84
N ASP A 191 -16.91 7.46 -4.94
CA ASP A 191 -18.34 7.62 -5.30
C ASP A 191 -18.74 6.62 -6.41
N ARG A 192 -18.45 5.32 -6.16
CA ARG A 192 -18.77 4.23 -7.09
C ARG A 192 -19.60 3.15 -6.42
N ASP A 193 -20.47 2.52 -7.21
CA ASP A 193 -21.22 1.36 -6.75
C ASP A 193 -20.23 0.24 -6.34
N PRO A 194 -20.31 -0.30 -5.10
CA PRO A 194 -19.50 -1.44 -4.69
C PRO A 194 -19.54 -2.63 -5.67
N ALA A 195 -20.66 -2.87 -6.32
CA ALA A 195 -20.81 -3.95 -7.31
C ALA A 195 -19.87 -3.81 -8.52
N ALA A 196 -19.46 -2.57 -8.85
CA ALA A 196 -18.52 -2.31 -9.94
C ALA A 196 -17.05 -2.53 -9.55
N LEU A 197 -16.74 -2.57 -8.24
CA LEU A 197 -15.37 -2.66 -7.72
C LEU A 197 -15.05 -4.02 -7.12
N VAL A 198 -16.07 -4.75 -6.65
CA VAL A 198 -15.89 -5.99 -5.88
C VAL A 198 -15.41 -7.15 -6.74
N GLY A 199 -14.44 -7.89 -6.23
CA GLY A 199 -13.98 -9.15 -6.78
C GLY A 199 -14.37 -10.37 -5.94
N ARG A 200 -13.94 -11.55 -6.43
CA ARG A 200 -14.21 -12.84 -5.77
C ARG A 200 -13.24 -13.15 -4.62
N GLY A 201 -12.26 -12.27 -4.37
CA GLY A 201 -11.22 -12.52 -3.39
C GLY A 201 -10.53 -13.86 -3.63
N SER A 202 -10.48 -14.72 -2.62
CA SER A 202 -9.88 -16.07 -2.69
C SER A 202 -10.63 -17.08 -3.56
N GLY A 203 -11.68 -16.68 -4.30
CA GLY A 203 -12.37 -17.55 -5.27
C GLY A 203 -13.79 -17.96 -4.88
N LEU A 204 -14.63 -17.02 -4.46
CA LEU A 204 -16.03 -17.25 -4.10
C LEU A 204 -16.87 -17.89 -5.23
N SER A 205 -17.80 -18.78 -4.86
CA SER A 205 -18.87 -19.26 -5.75
C SER A 205 -19.76 -18.12 -6.21
N ASN A 206 -20.55 -18.32 -7.28
CA ASN A 206 -21.48 -17.30 -7.75
C ASN A 206 -22.48 -16.85 -6.68
N ALA A 207 -23.04 -17.80 -5.89
CA ALA A 207 -23.97 -17.47 -4.83
C ALA A 207 -23.33 -16.64 -3.72
N ALA A 208 -22.11 -17.02 -3.27
CA ALA A 208 -21.38 -16.30 -2.25
C ALA A 208 -20.91 -14.91 -2.75
N PHE A 209 -20.57 -14.79 -4.04
CA PHE A 209 -20.23 -13.50 -4.64
C PHE A 209 -21.43 -12.53 -4.67
N LEU A 210 -22.63 -13.00 -5.05
CA LEU A 210 -23.85 -12.18 -4.98
C LEU A 210 -24.16 -11.76 -3.55
N LYS A 211 -23.96 -12.66 -2.59
CA LYS A 211 -24.11 -12.33 -1.16
C LYS A 211 -23.08 -11.26 -0.73
N LYS A 212 -21.84 -11.35 -1.17
CA LYS A 212 -20.80 -10.33 -0.89
C LYS A 212 -21.23 -8.95 -1.38
N ILE A 213 -21.80 -8.84 -2.58
CA ILE A 213 -22.36 -7.58 -3.11
C ILE A 213 -23.47 -7.03 -2.21
N GLN A 214 -24.42 -7.91 -1.78
CA GLN A 214 -25.51 -7.50 -0.88
C GLN A 214 -24.98 -7.00 0.48
N VAL A 215 -23.97 -7.68 1.03
CA VAL A 215 -23.32 -7.29 2.29
C VAL A 215 -22.63 -5.93 2.15
N LEU A 216 -21.95 -5.67 1.04
CA LEU A 216 -21.33 -4.39 0.75
C LEU A 216 -22.34 -3.24 0.70
N HIS A 217 -23.43 -3.40 -0.08
CA HIS A 217 -24.49 -2.39 -0.12
C HIS A 217 -25.10 -2.14 1.26
N LYS A 218 -25.35 -3.24 2.03
CA LYS A 218 -25.87 -3.15 3.39
C LYS A 218 -24.91 -2.39 4.32
N ALA A 219 -23.60 -2.65 4.23
CA ALA A 219 -22.60 -1.98 5.07
C ALA A 219 -22.56 -0.47 4.80
N VAL A 220 -22.51 -0.05 3.53
CA VAL A 220 -22.52 1.35 3.14
C VAL A 220 -23.84 2.02 3.53
N ALA A 221 -24.97 1.39 3.24
CA ALA A 221 -26.30 1.94 3.57
C ALA A 221 -26.57 2.01 5.08
N LYS A 222 -25.99 1.11 5.88
CA LYS A 222 -26.19 1.08 7.35
C LYS A 222 -25.41 2.19 8.03
N ASN A 223 -24.18 2.42 7.58
CA ASN A 223 -23.24 3.33 8.29
C ASN A 223 -23.25 4.76 7.73
N HIS A 224 -23.76 4.98 6.51
CA HIS A 224 -23.78 6.28 5.84
C HIS A 224 -22.44 7.03 5.91
N PRO A 225 -21.31 6.38 5.54
CA PRO A 225 -19.99 7.00 5.67
C PRO A 225 -19.88 8.25 4.79
N ASP A 226 -19.35 9.33 5.36
CA ASP A 226 -19.10 10.58 4.64
C ASP A 226 -17.77 10.50 3.87
N PRO A 227 -17.76 10.61 2.53
CA PRO A 227 -16.53 10.57 1.73
C PRO A 227 -15.57 11.74 2.04
N ALA A 228 -16.03 12.81 2.66
CA ALA A 228 -15.20 13.93 3.10
C ALA A 228 -14.46 13.64 4.44
N ASP A 229 -14.81 12.55 5.14
CA ASP A 229 -14.17 12.10 6.38
C ASP A 229 -13.54 10.72 6.21
N PRO A 230 -12.33 10.59 5.64
CA PRO A 230 -11.69 9.30 5.40
C PRO A 230 -11.47 8.46 6.67
N VAL A 231 -11.23 9.09 7.83
CA VAL A 231 -11.14 8.37 9.12
C VAL A 231 -12.50 7.78 9.51
N GLY A 232 -13.58 8.53 9.30
CA GLY A 232 -14.94 8.05 9.51
C GLY A 232 -15.31 6.91 8.55
N VAL A 233 -14.88 6.99 7.28
CA VAL A 233 -15.04 5.90 6.30
C VAL A 233 -14.33 4.62 6.78
N LEU A 234 -13.05 4.73 7.17
CA LEU A 234 -12.28 3.60 7.71
C LEU A 234 -12.92 3.01 8.97
N ALA A 235 -13.36 3.85 9.90
CA ALA A 235 -14.01 3.40 11.13
C ALA A 235 -15.34 2.68 10.85
N SER A 236 -16.09 3.15 9.88
CA SER A 236 -17.43 2.63 9.56
C SER A 236 -17.40 1.32 8.78
N VAL A 237 -16.59 1.25 7.71
CA VAL A 237 -16.62 0.14 6.73
C VAL A 237 -15.26 -0.44 6.40
N GLY A 238 -14.19 0.04 7.05
CA GLY A 238 -12.81 -0.39 6.81
C GLY A 238 -12.37 -1.58 7.66
N GLY A 239 -11.06 -1.72 7.78
CA GLY A 239 -10.34 -2.73 8.58
C GLY A 239 -9.18 -2.09 9.34
N LEU A 240 -8.73 -2.75 10.41
CA LEU A 240 -7.56 -2.29 11.19
C LEU A 240 -6.27 -2.37 10.36
N ASP A 241 -6.14 -3.39 9.50
CA ASP A 241 -5.07 -3.55 8.53
C ASP A 241 -5.03 -2.38 7.54
N ILE A 242 -6.16 -2.01 6.94
CA ILE A 242 -6.28 -0.88 6.01
C ILE A 242 -5.95 0.44 6.73
N ALA A 243 -6.44 0.63 7.96
CA ALA A 243 -6.16 1.82 8.76
C ALA A 243 -4.65 1.94 9.09
N ALA A 244 -4.01 0.84 9.48
CA ALA A 244 -2.57 0.82 9.73
C ALA A 244 -1.75 1.12 8.46
N LEU A 245 -2.13 0.55 7.31
CA LEU A 245 -1.48 0.85 6.03
C LEU A 245 -1.70 2.30 5.57
N CYS A 246 -2.88 2.89 5.83
CA CYS A 246 -3.10 4.33 5.64
C CYS A 246 -2.09 5.15 6.46
N GLY A 247 -1.90 4.77 7.72
CA GLY A 247 -0.89 5.39 8.58
C GLY A 247 0.54 5.20 8.09
N LEU A 248 0.88 4.02 7.56
CA LEU A 248 2.20 3.75 6.99
C LEU A 248 2.47 4.66 5.77
N CYS A 249 1.47 4.89 4.93
CA CYS A 249 1.56 5.82 3.79
C CYS A 249 1.78 7.27 4.25
N LEU A 250 1.03 7.73 5.24
CA LEU A 250 1.20 9.07 5.83
C LEU A 250 2.57 9.21 6.51
N GLY A 251 2.97 8.21 7.28
CA GLY A 251 4.25 8.17 7.96
C GLY A 251 5.42 8.17 6.98
N GLY A 252 5.35 7.38 5.89
CA GLY A 252 6.36 7.36 4.82
C GLY A 252 6.52 8.75 4.20
N ALA A 253 5.42 9.42 3.88
CA ALA A 253 5.44 10.78 3.35
C ALA A 253 6.06 11.78 4.34
N PHE A 254 5.71 11.66 5.61
CA PHE A 254 6.26 12.51 6.68
C PHE A 254 7.77 12.38 6.83
N VAL A 255 8.28 11.13 6.88
CA VAL A 255 9.73 10.88 7.05
C VAL A 255 10.50 10.84 5.73
N ARG A 256 9.85 11.16 4.61
CA ARG A 256 10.41 11.14 3.25
C ARG A 256 11.02 9.80 2.88
N LEU A 257 10.29 8.73 3.15
CA LEU A 257 10.55 7.37 2.65
C LEU A 257 9.55 7.03 1.56
N PRO A 258 9.99 6.54 0.38
CA PRO A 258 9.09 6.02 -0.63
C PRO A 258 8.34 4.79 -0.09
N VAL A 259 7.06 4.69 -0.45
CA VAL A 259 6.17 3.60 -0.07
C VAL A 259 5.71 2.89 -1.34
N LEU A 260 6.18 1.67 -1.55
CA LEU A 260 5.79 0.82 -2.66
C LEU A 260 4.53 0.04 -2.27
N LEU A 261 3.41 0.38 -2.89
CA LEU A 261 2.10 -0.22 -2.63
C LEU A 261 2.04 -1.63 -3.21
N ASP A 262 1.42 -2.56 -2.49
CA ASP A 262 1.11 -3.89 -3.00
C ASP A 262 -0.05 -3.83 -4.00
N GLY A 263 -1.23 -4.27 -3.64
CA GLY A 263 -2.38 -4.33 -4.52
C GLY A 263 -3.62 -3.66 -3.95
N PHE A 264 -4.79 -4.15 -4.34
CA PHE A 264 -6.10 -3.55 -4.12
C PHE A 264 -6.35 -3.03 -2.70
N ILE A 265 -5.97 -3.80 -1.66
CA ILE A 265 -6.20 -3.42 -0.25
C ILE A 265 -5.25 -2.29 0.15
N ALA A 266 -3.98 -2.40 -0.22
CA ALA A 266 -2.99 -1.36 0.03
C ALA A 266 -3.30 -0.07 -0.74
N ASP A 267 -3.79 -0.20 -1.98
CA ASP A 267 -4.24 0.94 -2.79
C ASP A 267 -5.43 1.66 -2.15
N ALA A 268 -6.38 0.92 -1.55
CA ALA A 268 -7.51 1.51 -0.81
C ALA A 268 -7.04 2.26 0.44
N ALA A 269 -6.05 1.74 1.16
CA ALA A 269 -5.41 2.42 2.29
C ALA A 269 -4.68 3.70 1.84
N ALA A 270 -3.95 3.63 0.73
CA ALA A 270 -3.27 4.78 0.13
C ALA A 270 -4.26 5.86 -0.33
N LEU A 271 -5.42 5.46 -0.87
CA LEU A 271 -6.48 6.39 -1.24
C LEU A 271 -6.99 7.17 -0.02
N CYS A 272 -7.17 6.51 1.13
CA CYS A 272 -7.50 7.21 2.39
C CYS A 272 -6.40 8.20 2.78
N ALA A 273 -5.12 7.81 2.70
CA ALA A 273 -3.99 8.68 3.06
C ALA A 273 -3.95 9.93 2.17
N VAL A 274 -4.16 9.79 0.87
CA VAL A 274 -4.18 10.92 -0.08
C VAL A 274 -5.41 11.81 0.12
N ARG A 275 -6.56 11.24 0.49
CA ARG A 275 -7.76 12.03 0.85
C ARG A 275 -7.56 12.82 2.14
N LEU A 276 -6.81 12.28 3.12
CA LEU A 276 -6.44 13.01 4.34
C LEU A 276 -5.36 14.07 4.09
N CYS A 277 -4.38 13.76 3.26
CA CYS A 277 -3.27 14.64 2.93
C CYS A 277 -2.81 14.43 1.48
N PRO A 278 -3.23 15.27 0.52
CA PRO A 278 -2.86 15.11 -0.89
C PRO A 278 -1.34 15.03 -1.13
N ALA A 279 -0.54 15.74 -0.35
CA ALA A 279 0.92 15.71 -0.46
C ALA A 279 1.53 14.34 -0.08
N ALA A 280 0.79 13.46 0.63
CA ALA A 280 1.23 12.10 0.89
C ALA A 280 1.39 11.28 -0.41
N GLY A 281 0.66 11.64 -1.45
CA GLY A 281 0.78 11.03 -2.78
C GLY A 281 2.19 11.06 -3.37
N ASP A 282 3.01 12.04 -2.99
CA ASP A 282 4.40 12.15 -3.47
C ASP A 282 5.30 11.01 -2.98
N ALA A 283 4.94 10.34 -1.89
CA ALA A 283 5.68 9.19 -1.38
C ALA A 283 5.26 7.85 -2.01
N LEU A 284 4.10 7.78 -2.68
CA LEU A 284 3.47 6.53 -3.08
C LEU A 284 3.93 6.07 -4.47
N LEU A 285 4.28 4.80 -4.59
CA LEU A 285 4.62 4.12 -5.83
C LEU A 285 3.71 2.90 -5.97
N ALA A 286 3.10 2.69 -7.15
CA ALA A 286 2.33 1.48 -7.40
C ALA A 286 3.24 0.37 -7.93
N SER A 287 3.06 -0.85 -7.46
CA SER A 287 3.83 -2.02 -7.91
C SER A 287 3.17 -2.75 -9.07
N HIS A 288 1.88 -3.08 -8.93
CA HIS A 288 1.16 -3.88 -9.91
C HIS A 288 -0.32 -3.52 -10.00
N VAL A 289 -0.92 -3.82 -11.13
CA VAL A 289 -2.38 -3.80 -11.26
C VAL A 289 -2.91 -5.13 -10.70
N SER A 290 -3.56 -5.09 -9.54
CA SER A 290 -4.18 -6.29 -8.96
C SER A 290 -5.27 -6.85 -9.88
N ALA A 291 -5.49 -8.16 -9.82
CA ALA A 291 -6.58 -8.83 -10.54
C ALA A 291 -7.98 -8.51 -9.98
N GLU A 292 -8.09 -7.81 -8.85
CA GLU A 292 -9.37 -7.33 -8.31
C GLU A 292 -9.97 -6.27 -9.26
N PRO A 293 -11.27 -6.33 -9.59
CA PRO A 293 -11.90 -5.45 -10.58
C PRO A 293 -11.74 -3.96 -10.29
N GLY A 294 -11.79 -3.57 -9.03
CA GLY A 294 -11.66 -2.18 -8.60
C GLY A 294 -10.24 -1.60 -8.64
N ALA A 295 -9.20 -2.42 -8.88
CA ALA A 295 -7.81 -1.98 -8.77
C ALA A 295 -7.48 -0.79 -9.69
N LYS A 296 -7.88 -0.86 -10.96
CA LYS A 296 -7.64 0.24 -11.91
C LYS A 296 -8.30 1.55 -11.47
N ALA A 297 -9.53 1.47 -10.98
CA ALA A 297 -10.27 2.65 -10.52
C ALA A 297 -9.59 3.33 -9.33
N ILE A 298 -8.99 2.55 -8.41
CA ILE A 298 -8.25 3.13 -7.27
C ILE A 298 -6.94 3.74 -7.76
N LEU A 299 -6.17 3.06 -8.61
CA LEU A 299 -4.92 3.61 -9.16
C LEU A 299 -5.17 4.91 -9.94
N GLU A 300 -6.26 4.97 -10.73
CA GLU A 300 -6.71 6.21 -11.40
C GLU A 300 -7.04 7.31 -10.37
N GLY A 301 -7.76 6.96 -9.29
CA GLY A 301 -8.09 7.88 -8.19
C GLY A 301 -6.87 8.39 -7.42
N LEU A 302 -5.78 7.63 -7.41
CA LEU A 302 -4.48 8.00 -6.84
C LEU A 302 -3.58 8.76 -7.83
N GLY A 303 -3.92 8.78 -9.12
CA GLY A 303 -3.04 9.30 -10.17
C GLY A 303 -1.77 8.47 -10.35
N LEU A 304 -1.83 7.16 -10.05
CA LEU A 304 -0.69 6.24 -10.13
C LEU A 304 -0.84 5.27 -11.31
N SER A 305 0.30 4.87 -11.85
CA SER A 305 0.42 3.79 -12.84
C SER A 305 1.36 2.73 -12.30
N ALA A 306 1.01 1.45 -12.50
CA ALA A 306 1.78 0.32 -12.01
C ALA A 306 2.52 -0.39 -13.16
N PRO A 307 3.82 -0.72 -13.00
CA PRO A 307 4.62 -1.34 -14.05
C PRO A 307 4.28 -2.82 -14.30
N LEU A 308 3.71 -3.53 -13.30
CA LEU A 308 3.39 -4.94 -13.43
C LEU A 308 1.90 -5.17 -13.72
N CYS A 309 1.60 -6.00 -14.72
CA CYS A 309 0.25 -6.45 -15.04
C CYS A 309 0.26 -7.97 -15.26
N ALA A 310 0.47 -8.72 -14.15
CA ALA A 310 0.66 -10.17 -14.17
C ALA A 310 -0.53 -10.96 -13.60
N GLY A 311 -1.66 -10.31 -13.33
CA GLY A 311 -2.84 -10.95 -12.76
C GLY A 311 -2.66 -11.38 -11.30
N LEU A 312 -1.81 -10.67 -10.54
CA LEU A 312 -1.51 -10.99 -9.14
C LEU A 312 -2.72 -10.70 -8.24
N ARG A 313 -2.94 -11.59 -7.27
CA ARG A 313 -4.02 -11.49 -6.28
C ARG A 313 -3.71 -12.25 -4.98
N LEU A 314 -2.44 -12.40 -4.63
CA LEU A 314 -2.03 -13.12 -3.43
C LEU A 314 -2.23 -12.28 -2.17
N GLY A 315 -1.82 -11.00 -2.20
CA GLY A 315 -1.68 -10.15 -1.01
C GLY A 315 -0.30 -10.32 -0.35
N GLU A 316 -0.22 -10.16 0.95
CA GLU A 316 0.99 -10.27 1.80
C GLU A 316 2.10 -9.26 1.44
N GLY A 317 1.92 -8.37 0.47
CA GLY A 317 2.99 -7.51 -0.08
C GLY A 317 3.73 -8.12 -1.26
N SER A 318 3.20 -9.21 -1.83
CA SER A 318 3.87 -9.98 -2.87
C SER A 318 4.14 -9.19 -4.14
N GLY A 319 3.20 -8.35 -4.58
CA GLY A 319 3.38 -7.51 -5.77
C GLY A 319 4.40 -6.41 -5.55
N ALA A 320 4.41 -5.80 -4.36
CA ALA A 320 5.41 -4.81 -3.99
C ALA A 320 6.83 -5.41 -4.02
N VAL A 321 7.01 -6.60 -3.42
CA VAL A 321 8.29 -7.32 -3.46
C VAL A 321 8.71 -7.67 -4.89
N MET A 322 7.78 -8.15 -5.73
CA MET A 322 8.07 -8.50 -7.13
C MET A 322 8.43 -7.29 -8.00
N ALA A 323 8.06 -6.08 -7.62
CA ALA A 323 8.42 -4.86 -8.35
C ALA A 323 9.84 -4.34 -8.01
N LEU A 324 10.43 -4.74 -6.88
CA LEU A 324 11.77 -4.29 -6.47
C LEU A 324 12.86 -4.56 -7.52
N PRO A 325 12.94 -5.76 -8.15
CA PRO A 325 13.94 -5.99 -9.20
C PRO A 325 13.84 -5.04 -10.40
N LEU A 326 12.64 -4.53 -10.73
CA LEU A 326 12.49 -3.53 -11.79
C LEU A 326 13.08 -2.18 -11.37
N LEU A 327 12.92 -1.78 -10.12
CA LEU A 327 13.57 -0.58 -9.57
C LEU A 327 15.09 -0.75 -9.52
N ASP A 328 15.59 -1.93 -9.18
CA ASP A 328 17.02 -2.25 -9.20
C ASP A 328 17.62 -2.10 -10.61
N MET A 329 16.93 -2.65 -11.62
CA MET A 329 17.33 -2.53 -13.03
C MET A 329 17.35 -1.05 -13.47
N ALA A 330 16.36 -0.26 -13.06
CA ALA A 330 16.32 1.16 -13.34
C ALA A 330 17.48 1.91 -12.66
N LEU A 331 17.75 1.64 -11.38
CA LEU A 331 18.86 2.21 -10.65
C LEU A 331 20.22 1.82 -11.23
N ALA A 332 20.38 0.57 -11.69
CA ALA A 332 21.59 0.13 -12.36
C ALA A 332 21.89 0.96 -13.63
N VAL A 333 20.87 1.31 -14.40
CA VAL A 333 21.01 2.22 -15.54
C VAL A 333 21.26 3.66 -15.07
N TYR A 334 20.51 4.12 -14.05
CA TYR A 334 20.63 5.48 -13.50
C TYR A 334 22.06 5.78 -13.00
N HIS A 335 22.71 4.80 -12.36
CA HIS A 335 24.05 4.92 -11.82
C HIS A 335 25.17 4.45 -12.78
N SER A 336 24.83 4.01 -14.01
CA SER A 336 25.81 3.42 -14.93
C SER A 336 26.92 4.38 -15.39
N GLY A 337 26.67 5.70 -15.33
CA GLY A 337 27.57 6.69 -15.94
C GLY A 337 27.62 6.63 -17.46
N HIS A 338 26.83 5.78 -18.13
CA HIS A 338 26.77 5.61 -19.58
C HIS A 338 26.03 6.80 -20.23
N THR A 339 26.74 7.91 -20.40
CA THR A 339 26.20 9.17 -20.93
C THR A 339 26.54 9.36 -22.42
N PHE A 340 25.75 10.18 -23.12
CA PHE A 340 26.04 10.60 -24.49
C PHE A 340 27.46 11.20 -24.60
N GLY A 341 27.86 12.05 -23.63
CA GLY A 341 29.20 12.62 -23.61
C GLY A 341 30.32 11.58 -23.45
N ALA A 342 30.07 10.50 -22.66
CA ALA A 342 31.06 9.42 -22.53
C ALA A 342 31.24 8.62 -23.82
N LEU A 343 30.20 8.58 -24.68
CA LEU A 343 30.26 7.96 -26.01
C LEU A 343 30.80 8.91 -27.11
N GLY A 344 30.98 10.20 -26.81
CA GLY A 344 31.38 11.20 -27.80
C GLY A 344 30.30 11.49 -28.87
N ILE A 345 29.00 11.32 -28.50
CA ILE A 345 27.86 11.62 -29.39
C ILE A 345 26.99 12.70 -28.76
N ASP A 346 26.23 13.42 -29.60
CA ASP A 346 25.32 14.46 -29.13
C ASP A 346 24.10 13.86 -28.42
N ALA A 347 23.70 14.53 -27.33
CA ALA A 347 22.48 14.16 -26.60
C ALA A 347 21.24 14.47 -27.44
N TYR A 348 20.18 13.65 -27.26
CA TYR A 348 18.90 13.94 -27.86
C TYR A 348 18.29 15.24 -27.31
N THR A 349 17.67 16.01 -28.20
CA THR A 349 16.88 17.18 -27.84
C THR A 349 15.41 16.80 -27.86
N PRO A 350 14.62 17.13 -26.79
CA PRO A 350 13.17 16.92 -26.83
C PRO A 350 12.55 17.59 -28.05
N GLN A 351 11.79 16.83 -28.81
CA GLN A 351 11.03 17.35 -29.96
C GLN A 351 9.57 17.55 -29.49
N HIS A 352 9.11 18.80 -29.51
CA HIS A 352 7.75 19.19 -29.14
C HIS A 352 6.78 19.05 -30.30
#